data_0f2798be4a497de9d2ab00d41e94e2fa
#
_entry.id   0f2798be4a497de9d2ab00d41e94e2fa
#
_cell.length_a   1.000
_cell.length_b   1.000
_cell.length_c   1.000
_cell.angle_alpha   90.00
_cell.angle_beta   90.00
_cell.angle_gamma   90.00
#
_symmetry.space_group_name_H-M   'P 1'
#
loop_
_entity.id
_entity.type
_entity.pdbx_description
1 polymer ?
#
loop_
_entity_poly.entity_id
_entity_poly.type
_entity_poly.pdbx_seq_one_letter_code
_entity_poly.pdbx_strand_id
1 'polypeptide(L)'
;MSLFVDTSVWSLLLRRDQPSNCPQARALVAAINRGDRILSTGLVLQELLQGFSGPKARIHIIEHFAAFPLLVPDREDHIAAAELRNRCRKRGVHAGTIDALIAQLCIRHELVLLTTDADFEHIAKHESLTIWVN
;
A
#
# COMPACT_ATOMS: atom_id res chain seq x y z
N MET A 1 -10.45 3.18 11.76
CA MET A 1 -9.21 3.61 11.07
C MET A 1 -9.33 3.28 9.59
N SER A 2 -8.87 4.14 8.74
CA SER A 2 -8.84 3.89 7.29
C SER A 2 -7.39 3.64 6.86
N LEU A 3 -7.16 2.44 6.33
CA LEU A 3 -5.83 1.98 5.94
C LEU A 3 -5.71 1.85 4.43
N PHE A 4 -4.56 2.22 3.93
CA PHE A 4 -4.08 1.76 2.64
C PHE A 4 -3.00 0.71 2.90
N VAL A 5 -3.18 -0.49 2.36
CA VAL A 5 -2.24 -1.60 2.61
C VAL A 5 -1.39 -1.83 1.37
N ASP A 6 -0.08 -1.68 1.55
CA ASP A 6 0.91 -1.85 0.50
C ASP A 6 1.11 -3.34 0.16
N THR A 7 1.60 -3.60 -1.05
CA THR A 7 1.92 -4.94 -1.53
C THR A 7 2.81 -5.72 -0.56
N SER A 8 3.77 -5.04 0.08
CA SER A 8 4.70 -5.68 1.03
C SER A 8 3.99 -6.39 2.18
N VAL A 9 2.89 -5.83 2.68
CA VAL A 9 2.13 -6.41 3.79
C VAL A 9 1.19 -7.51 3.28
N TRP A 10 0.48 -7.27 2.19
CA TRP A 10 -0.36 -8.30 1.58
C TRP A 10 0.44 -9.56 1.23
N SER A 11 1.67 -9.39 0.72
CA SER A 11 2.55 -10.51 0.39
C SER A 11 2.85 -11.39 1.59
N LEU A 12 2.99 -10.81 2.79
CA LEU A 12 3.23 -11.57 4.01
C LEU A 12 2.04 -12.45 4.39
N LEU A 13 0.81 -11.98 4.18
CA LEU A 13 -0.39 -12.77 4.46
C LEU A 13 -0.60 -13.89 3.45
N LEU A 14 -0.15 -13.70 2.21
CA LEU A 14 -0.36 -14.67 1.13
C LEU A 14 0.69 -15.78 1.12
N ARG A 15 1.80 -15.60 1.83
CA ARG A 15 2.82 -16.64 1.99
C ARG A 15 2.32 -17.70 2.95
N ARG A 16 2.20 -18.93 2.46
CA ARG A 16 1.71 -20.08 3.25
C ARG A 16 2.80 -20.72 4.10
N ASP A 17 4.06 -20.53 3.72
CA ASP A 17 5.18 -21.30 4.29
C ASP A 17 5.68 -20.75 5.62
N GLN A 18 5.35 -19.50 5.95
CA GLN A 18 5.79 -18.87 7.18
C GLN A 18 4.70 -17.97 7.73
N PRO A 19 4.09 -18.33 8.87
CA PRO A 19 3.24 -17.40 9.60
C PRO A 19 4.07 -16.16 9.93
N SER A 20 3.63 -15.00 9.48
CA SER A 20 4.36 -13.77 9.74
C SER A 20 4.10 -13.29 11.16
N ASN A 21 5.18 -13.10 11.94
CA ASN A 21 5.13 -12.42 13.23
C ASN A 21 5.34 -10.91 13.09
N CYS A 22 5.35 -10.41 11.88
CA CYS A 22 5.53 -9.00 11.57
C CYS A 22 4.39 -8.17 12.17
N PRO A 23 4.68 -7.08 12.88
CA PRO A 23 3.64 -6.21 13.45
C PRO A 23 2.64 -5.71 12.41
N GLN A 24 3.10 -5.37 11.21
CA GLN A 24 2.24 -4.89 10.13
C GLN A 24 1.25 -5.96 9.66
N ALA A 25 1.70 -7.20 9.52
CA ALA A 25 0.83 -8.31 9.14
C ALA A 25 -0.24 -8.56 10.21
N ARG A 26 0.13 -8.52 11.48
CA ARG A 26 -0.83 -8.63 12.59
C ARG A 26 -1.81 -7.47 12.59
N ALA A 27 -1.34 -6.26 12.32
CA ALA A 27 -2.20 -5.08 12.24
C ALA A 27 -3.24 -5.22 11.13
N LEU A 28 -2.87 -5.77 9.99
CA LEU A 28 -3.81 -6.01 8.89
C LEU A 28 -4.89 -7.01 9.28
N VAL A 29 -4.51 -8.13 9.88
CA VAL A 29 -5.47 -9.14 10.34
C VAL A 29 -6.43 -8.53 11.37
N ALA A 30 -5.91 -7.77 12.33
CA ALA A 30 -6.73 -7.12 13.34
C ALA A 30 -7.70 -6.10 12.72
N ALA A 31 -7.23 -5.33 11.73
CA ALA A 31 -8.07 -4.35 11.03
C ALA A 31 -9.20 -5.02 10.25
N ILE A 32 -8.91 -6.12 9.57
CA ILE A 32 -9.94 -6.90 8.86
C ILE A 32 -10.99 -7.41 9.86
N ASN A 33 -10.55 -7.97 10.98
CA ASN A 33 -11.46 -8.52 12.00
C ASN A 33 -12.31 -7.46 12.66
N ARG A 34 -11.81 -6.21 12.80
CA ARG A 34 -12.61 -5.10 13.35
C ARG A 34 -13.58 -4.50 12.35
N GLY A 35 -13.45 -4.84 11.07
CA GLY A 35 -14.22 -4.20 10.01
C GLY A 35 -13.73 -2.80 9.67
N ASP A 36 -12.45 -2.50 9.91
CA ASP A 36 -11.86 -1.23 9.50
C ASP A 36 -11.93 -1.05 7.98
N ARG A 37 -11.94 0.20 7.55
CA ARG A 37 -11.95 0.52 6.13
C ARG A 37 -10.56 0.27 5.54
N ILE A 38 -10.47 -0.68 4.62
CA ILE A 38 -9.23 -1.05 3.95
C ILE A 38 -9.35 -0.73 2.47
N LEU A 39 -8.41 0.04 1.97
CA LEU A 39 -8.38 0.50 0.59
C LEU A 39 -7.10 0.02 -0.09
N SER A 40 -7.18 -0.11 -1.40
CA SER A 40 -6.05 -0.47 -2.24
C SER A 40 -6.16 0.22 -3.61
N THR A 41 -5.30 -0.16 -4.53
CA THR A 41 -5.35 0.28 -5.93
C THR A 41 -5.23 -0.93 -6.85
N GLY A 42 -5.56 -0.73 -8.11
CA GLY A 42 -5.31 -1.73 -9.13
C GLY A 42 -3.83 -2.08 -9.28
N LEU A 43 -2.93 -1.13 -8.98
CA LEU A 43 -1.49 -1.39 -9.01
C LEU A 43 -1.07 -2.44 -7.98
N VAL A 44 -1.57 -2.36 -6.76
CA VAL A 44 -1.29 -3.35 -5.71
C VAL A 44 -1.82 -4.72 -6.11
N LEU A 45 -3.06 -4.77 -6.59
CA LEU A 45 -3.66 -6.02 -7.09
C LEU A 45 -2.80 -6.62 -8.21
N GLN A 46 -2.37 -5.79 -9.15
CA GLN A 46 -1.52 -6.23 -10.26
C GLN A 46 -0.18 -6.79 -9.76
N GLU A 47 0.48 -6.11 -8.85
CA GLU A 47 1.75 -6.56 -8.28
C GLU A 47 1.60 -7.90 -7.56
N LEU A 48 0.52 -8.09 -6.81
CA LEU A 48 0.25 -9.35 -6.12
C LEU A 48 0.02 -10.49 -7.12
N LEU A 49 -0.76 -10.24 -8.17
CA LEU A 49 -1.02 -11.26 -9.20
C LEU A 49 0.24 -11.61 -10.00
N GLN A 50 1.15 -10.66 -10.17
CA GLN A 50 2.44 -10.91 -10.82
C GLN A 50 3.38 -11.71 -9.90
N GLY A 51 3.34 -11.44 -8.59
CA GLY A 51 4.20 -12.11 -7.62
C GLY A 51 3.72 -13.50 -7.21
N PHE A 52 2.42 -13.77 -7.30
CA PHE A 52 1.79 -15.05 -6.93
C PHE A 52 1.02 -15.57 -8.15
N SER A 53 1.73 -16.15 -9.12
CA SER A 53 1.19 -16.46 -10.43
C SER A 53 0.54 -17.85 -10.58
N GLY A 54 0.59 -18.69 -9.53
CA GLY A 54 -0.05 -20.00 -9.57
C GLY A 54 -1.58 -19.89 -9.68
N PRO A 55 -2.25 -20.91 -10.29
CA PRO A 55 -3.71 -20.83 -10.49
C PRO A 55 -4.52 -20.69 -9.20
N LYS A 56 -4.13 -21.37 -8.14
CA LYS A 56 -4.81 -21.29 -6.84
C LYS A 56 -4.60 -19.93 -6.19
N ALA A 57 -3.37 -19.43 -6.21
CA ALA A 57 -3.04 -18.12 -5.65
C ALA A 57 -3.80 -17.03 -6.41
N ARG A 58 -3.86 -17.12 -7.74
CA ARG A 58 -4.59 -16.16 -8.57
C ARG A 58 -6.06 -16.05 -8.17
N ILE A 59 -6.74 -17.19 -8.07
CA ILE A 59 -8.17 -17.21 -7.69
C ILE A 59 -8.36 -16.63 -6.30
N HIS A 60 -7.52 -17.03 -5.36
CA HIS A 60 -7.57 -16.57 -3.97
C HIS A 60 -7.41 -15.06 -3.86
N ILE A 61 -6.43 -14.48 -4.56
CA ILE A 61 -6.19 -13.04 -4.56
C ILE A 61 -7.38 -12.29 -5.15
N ILE A 62 -7.89 -12.72 -6.29
CA ILE A 62 -9.02 -12.07 -6.96
C ILE A 62 -10.26 -12.08 -6.06
N GLU A 63 -10.56 -13.21 -5.43
CA GLU A 63 -11.71 -13.34 -4.55
C GLU A 63 -11.58 -12.46 -3.31
N HIS A 64 -10.40 -12.44 -2.68
CA HIS A 64 -10.18 -11.60 -1.49
C HIS A 64 -10.25 -10.11 -1.80
N PHE A 65 -9.65 -9.69 -2.90
CA PHE A 65 -9.66 -8.27 -3.29
C PHE A 65 -11.02 -7.77 -3.76
N ALA A 66 -11.93 -8.66 -4.12
CA ALA A 66 -13.28 -8.27 -4.49
C ALA A 66 -14.04 -7.58 -3.35
N ALA A 67 -13.65 -7.84 -2.09
CA ALA A 67 -14.26 -7.23 -0.91
C ALA A 67 -13.72 -5.83 -0.60
N PHE A 68 -12.61 -5.41 -1.19
CA PHE A 68 -11.96 -4.14 -0.85
C PHE A 68 -12.13 -3.12 -1.98
N PRO A 69 -12.54 -1.87 -1.64
CA PRO A 69 -12.60 -0.81 -2.64
C PRO A 69 -11.23 -0.49 -3.21
N LEU A 70 -11.17 -0.27 -4.51
CA LEU A 70 -9.96 0.18 -5.18
C LEU A 70 -10.07 1.66 -5.48
N LEU A 71 -9.07 2.43 -5.06
CA LEU A 71 -8.93 3.83 -5.44
C LEU A 71 -8.49 3.88 -6.91
N VAL A 72 -9.16 4.72 -7.69
CA VAL A 72 -8.80 4.96 -9.08
C VAL A 72 -8.19 6.35 -9.17
N PRO A 73 -6.88 6.46 -9.40
CA PRO A 73 -6.23 7.76 -9.53
C PRO A 73 -6.77 8.53 -10.73
N ASP A 74 -7.00 9.81 -10.55
CA ASP A 74 -7.38 10.70 -11.64
C ASP A 74 -6.17 11.48 -12.17
N ARG A 75 -6.41 12.37 -13.12
CA ARG A 75 -5.35 13.19 -13.72
C ARG A 75 -4.60 13.98 -12.65
N GLU A 76 -5.32 14.62 -11.72
CA GLU A 76 -4.73 15.45 -10.69
C GLU A 76 -3.88 14.64 -9.72
N ASP A 77 -4.24 13.40 -9.44
CA ASP A 77 -3.45 12.50 -8.63
C ASP A 77 -2.08 12.24 -9.27
N HIS A 78 -2.06 12.02 -10.58
CA HIS A 78 -0.81 11.77 -11.30
C HIS A 78 0.08 13.02 -11.34
N ILE A 79 -0.51 14.19 -11.55
CA ILE A 79 0.23 15.47 -11.52
C ILE A 79 0.83 15.68 -10.13
N ALA A 80 0.02 15.54 -9.09
CA ALA A 80 0.47 15.72 -7.71
C ALA A 80 1.52 14.69 -7.28
N ALA A 81 1.40 13.45 -7.74
CA ALA A 81 2.40 12.40 -7.48
C ALA A 81 3.75 12.75 -8.13
N ALA A 82 3.74 13.26 -9.35
CA ALA A 82 4.96 13.70 -10.03
C ALA A 82 5.62 14.86 -9.26
N GLU A 83 4.83 15.81 -8.80
CA GLU A 83 5.32 16.93 -8.01
C GLU A 83 5.92 16.46 -6.67
N LEU A 84 5.26 15.53 -5.99
CA LEU A 84 5.76 14.94 -4.75
C LEU A 84 7.11 14.25 -4.99
N ARG A 85 7.20 13.45 -6.03
CA ARG A 85 8.45 12.76 -6.38
C ARG A 85 9.57 13.75 -6.64
N ASN A 86 9.28 14.85 -7.35
CA ASN A 86 10.26 15.89 -7.64
C ASN A 86 10.71 16.64 -6.38
N ARG A 87 9.79 16.91 -5.46
CA ARG A 87 10.15 17.51 -4.15
C ARG A 87 11.07 16.58 -3.36
N CYS A 88 10.76 15.30 -3.33
CA CYS A 88 11.59 14.29 -2.65
C CYS A 88 13.00 14.26 -3.25
N ARG A 89 13.11 14.25 -4.58
CA ARG A 89 14.40 14.22 -5.25
C ARG A 89 15.26 15.42 -4.88
N LYS A 90 14.69 16.61 -4.79
CA LYS A 90 15.40 17.84 -4.38
C LYS A 90 15.96 17.73 -2.97
N ARG A 91 15.39 16.87 -2.14
CA ARG A 91 15.82 16.62 -0.76
C ARG A 91 16.65 15.35 -0.61
N GLY A 92 17.09 14.79 -1.73
CA GLY A 92 17.94 13.60 -1.75
C GLY A 92 17.18 12.29 -1.51
N VAL A 93 15.86 12.30 -1.62
CA VAL A 93 15.02 11.10 -1.44
C VAL A 93 14.62 10.53 -2.79
N HIS A 94 14.97 9.28 -3.03
CA HIS A 94 14.54 8.53 -4.20
C HIS A 94 13.19 7.86 -3.94
N ALA A 95 12.14 8.40 -4.56
CA ALA A 95 10.82 7.76 -4.56
C ALA A 95 10.57 7.17 -5.95
N GLY A 96 10.15 5.91 -6.00
CA GLY A 96 9.71 5.30 -7.24
C GLY A 96 8.40 5.91 -7.73
N THR A 97 8.09 5.74 -9.00
CA THR A 97 6.87 6.28 -9.61
C THR A 97 5.61 5.75 -8.92
N ILE A 98 5.55 4.44 -8.67
CA ILE A 98 4.41 3.81 -8.01
C ILE A 98 4.32 4.23 -6.55
N ASP A 99 5.45 4.30 -5.83
CA ASP A 99 5.49 4.71 -4.43
C ASP A 99 5.02 6.15 -4.26
N ALA A 100 5.43 7.03 -5.17
CA ALA A 100 4.98 8.42 -5.16
C ALA A 100 3.46 8.54 -5.36
N LEU A 101 2.90 7.73 -6.25
CA LEU A 101 1.45 7.69 -6.47
C LEU A 101 0.72 7.17 -5.24
N ILE A 102 1.19 6.09 -4.64
CA ILE A 102 0.60 5.54 -3.40
C ILE A 102 0.66 6.57 -2.28
N ALA A 103 1.81 7.22 -2.07
CA ALA A 103 1.96 8.26 -1.06
C ALA A 103 0.96 9.40 -1.29
N GLN A 104 0.82 9.86 -2.53
CA GLN A 104 -0.10 10.92 -2.89
C GLN A 104 -1.56 10.54 -2.61
N LEU A 105 -1.95 9.31 -2.95
CA LEU A 105 -3.30 8.83 -2.68
C LEU A 105 -3.59 8.77 -1.17
N CYS A 106 -2.64 8.30 -0.39
CA CYS A 106 -2.77 8.26 1.07
C CYS A 106 -2.93 9.68 1.66
N ILE A 107 -2.16 10.64 1.16
CA ILE A 107 -2.25 12.04 1.60
C ILE A 107 -3.62 12.62 1.24
N ARG A 108 -4.03 12.47 -0.01
CA ARG A 108 -5.29 13.03 -0.51
C ARG A 108 -6.50 12.47 0.24
N HIS A 109 -6.52 11.17 0.45
CA HIS A 109 -7.66 10.49 1.08
C HIS A 109 -7.53 10.33 2.59
N GLU A 110 -6.52 10.93 3.19
CA GLU A 110 -6.25 10.88 4.64
C GLU A 110 -6.20 9.44 5.15
N LEU A 111 -5.45 8.60 4.45
CA LEU A 111 -5.28 7.19 4.81
C LEU A 111 -3.96 6.97 5.56
N VAL A 112 -3.98 6.04 6.50
CA VAL A 112 -2.76 5.57 7.13
C VAL A 112 -2.18 4.46 6.26
N LEU A 113 -0.93 4.61 5.85
CA LEU A 113 -0.24 3.62 5.01
C LEU A 113 0.34 2.52 5.89
N LEU A 114 -0.08 1.29 5.62
CA LEU A 114 0.47 0.10 6.26
C LEU A 114 1.45 -0.55 5.29
N THR A 115 2.73 -0.51 5.64
CA THR A 115 3.83 -0.98 4.78
C THR A 115 4.99 -1.48 5.62
N THR A 116 5.79 -2.39 5.05
CA THR A 116 7.09 -2.78 5.61
C THR A 116 8.25 -2.17 4.84
N ASP A 117 7.96 -1.39 3.79
CA ASP A 117 8.99 -0.77 2.95
C ASP A 117 9.49 0.54 3.57
N ALA A 118 10.77 0.55 3.94
CA ALA A 118 11.40 1.72 4.55
C ALA A 118 11.46 2.94 3.63
N ASP A 119 11.32 2.76 2.32
CA ASP A 119 11.34 3.89 1.38
C ASP A 119 10.22 4.89 1.66
N PHE A 120 9.06 4.40 2.12
CA PHE A 120 7.96 5.28 2.50
C PHE A 120 8.27 6.13 3.73
N GLU A 121 9.09 5.65 4.64
CA GLU A 121 9.53 6.43 5.81
C GLU A 121 10.35 7.66 5.37
N HIS A 122 11.17 7.50 4.35
CA HIS A 122 11.94 8.62 3.78
C HIS A 122 11.02 9.68 3.15
N ILE A 123 9.98 9.24 2.46
CA ILE A 123 8.97 10.15 1.90
C ILE A 123 8.24 10.88 3.04
N ALA A 124 7.86 10.17 4.08
CA ALA A 124 7.10 10.72 5.21
C ALA A 124 7.86 11.79 5.99
N LYS A 125 9.19 11.81 5.91
CA LYS A 125 10.01 12.86 6.53
C LYS A 125 9.80 14.24 5.90
N HIS A 126 9.37 14.28 4.64
CA HIS A 126 9.27 15.51 3.85
C HIS A 126 7.87 15.82 3.34
N GLU A 127 6.95 14.87 3.41
CA GLU A 127 5.57 14.99 2.92
C GLU A 127 4.60 14.57 4.03
N SER A 128 3.34 15.01 3.92
CA SER A 128 2.31 14.77 4.95
C SER A 128 1.75 13.35 4.92
N LEU A 129 2.61 12.38 4.71
CA LEU A 129 2.25 10.96 4.68
C LEU A 129 2.25 10.39 6.09
N THR A 130 1.14 9.76 6.47
CA THR A 130 1.04 9.06 7.76
C THR A 130 1.27 7.57 7.56
N ILE A 131 2.28 7.03 8.21
CA ILE A 131 2.60 5.61 8.18
C ILE A 131 2.16 4.97 9.49
N TRP A 132 1.55 3.79 9.39
CA TRP A 132 1.19 3.02 10.58
C TRP A 132 2.44 2.64 11.37
N VAL A 133 2.39 2.86 12.67
CA VAL A 133 3.46 2.46 13.60
C VAL A 133 2.87 1.59 14.71
N ASN A 134 3.68 0.63 15.16
CA ASN A 134 3.27 -0.29 16.24
C ASN A 134 3.23 0.42 17.60
#